data_779bd4c65c36c22955e7bd06ee53e6c2
#
_entry.id   779bd4c65c36c22955e7bd06ee53e6c2
#
_cell.length_a   1.000
_cell.length_b   1.000
_cell.length_c   1.000
_cell.angle_alpha   90.00
_cell.angle_beta   90.00
_cell.angle_gamma   90.00
#
_symmetry.space_group_name_H-M   'P 1'
#
loop_
_entity.id
_entity.type
_entity.pdbx_description
1 polymer ?
#
loop_
_entity_poly.entity_id
_entity_poly.type
_entity_poly.pdbx_seq_one_letter_code
_entity_poly.pdbx_strand_id
1 'polypeptide(L)'
;MRASPIRIPTVTSDTDWDFCFHLSQQTKIPEHQRTDESSPTSGSEESEEDTKAKEKVIDHMSHPREKLAQSQKKIAQLIKGKKNIEANKELIRCVILSRIIFGEEHWKCAQALATLAYGYLTLRGLPAQAKKHAESAKNVLLTWKGTTTSDKEEKQILETLVMLYYTLGVVCLLQNHGREAYFNLQKSERNMKELRESYKGGTCGLQVSEKDLTIALGRASLANCRLNLALVYFEKAVDNVIANKGDDTSDLVSLYQEIAQIEQLRRNHEQAIQYLHQAHSICVSLYTEVSPQAAEASALLAKAYAMSGEVRHKDAVGLYFMKSITAYQTTLGPEDYETLTTVEEFCKWLVQNGEKQEAYRLLKASLRSQVISYGDCSEKAAETFYNMGKICFAKGELRKAVQLLRKCLMIQILIYGDEHSKSRDTKNLLTLMQRASNSSSRWRREDIPGRRHSLCKITEA
;
A
#
# COMPACT_ATOMS: atom_id res chain seq x y z
N MET A 1 -4.75 33.23 18.04
CA MET A 1 -3.95 33.01 16.83
C MET A 1 -4.52 31.77 16.14
N ARG A 2 -5.17 31.93 14.98
CA ARG A 2 -5.74 30.80 14.20
C ARG A 2 -4.61 30.17 13.41
N ALA A 3 -4.28 28.92 13.70
CA ALA A 3 -3.38 28.13 12.89
C ALA A 3 -4.04 27.87 11.53
N SER A 4 -3.37 28.27 10.45
CA SER A 4 -3.80 27.99 9.08
C SER A 4 -3.75 26.49 8.84
N PRO A 5 -4.74 25.90 8.13
CA PRO A 5 -4.70 24.50 7.80
C PRO A 5 -3.50 24.20 6.90
N ILE A 6 -2.73 23.17 7.25
CA ILE A 6 -1.64 22.64 6.43
C ILE A 6 -2.28 22.15 5.13
N ARG A 7 -2.09 22.89 4.03
CA ARG A 7 -2.42 22.42 2.68
C ARG A 7 -1.40 21.33 2.30
N ILE A 8 -1.86 20.10 2.24
CA ILE A 8 -1.14 19.04 1.53
C ILE A 8 -1.10 19.47 0.06
N PRO A 9 0.06 19.66 -0.57
CA PRO A 9 0.12 19.97 -1.98
C PRO A 9 -0.44 18.78 -2.76
N THR A 10 -1.64 18.93 -3.28
CA THR A 10 -2.12 18.07 -4.37
C THR A 10 -1.22 18.38 -5.55
N VAL A 11 -0.35 17.43 -5.90
CA VAL A 11 0.44 17.48 -7.12
C VAL A 11 -0.56 17.44 -8.27
N THR A 12 -0.91 18.62 -8.77
CA THR A 12 -1.68 18.76 -9.99
C THR A 12 -0.78 18.34 -11.15
N SER A 13 -1.31 17.49 -12.01
CA SER A 13 -0.64 16.87 -13.17
C SER A 13 -0.03 17.82 -14.19
N ASP A 14 -0.14 19.13 -13.98
CA ASP A 14 0.30 20.15 -14.93
C ASP A 14 1.77 20.55 -14.79
N THR A 15 2.39 20.36 -13.62
CA THR A 15 3.79 20.78 -13.38
C THR A 15 4.82 19.93 -14.14
N ASP A 16 4.53 18.65 -14.42
CA ASP A 16 5.44 17.79 -15.18
C ASP A 16 5.35 18.07 -16.70
N TRP A 17 4.20 18.55 -17.20
CA TRP A 17 4.05 19.01 -18.59
C TRP A 17 4.73 20.36 -18.79
N ASP A 18 4.60 21.29 -17.87
CA ASP A 18 5.27 22.59 -17.92
C ASP A 18 6.78 22.44 -17.88
N PHE A 19 7.32 21.48 -17.14
CA PHE A 19 8.74 21.15 -17.14
C PHE A 19 9.23 20.66 -18.51
N CYS A 20 8.46 19.81 -19.20
CA CYS A 20 8.78 19.37 -20.56
C CYS A 20 8.63 20.50 -21.59
N PHE A 21 7.68 21.42 -21.39
CA PHE A 21 7.45 22.57 -22.26
C PHE A 21 8.51 23.66 -22.08
N HIS A 22 8.92 23.93 -20.83
CA HIS A 22 9.99 24.91 -20.53
C HIS A 22 11.36 24.46 -21.02
N LEU A 23 11.67 23.15 -21.01
CA LEU A 23 12.88 22.61 -21.62
C LEU A 23 12.92 22.83 -23.15
N SER A 24 11.75 22.83 -23.79
CA SER A 24 11.62 23.13 -25.24
C SER A 24 11.77 24.62 -25.56
N GLN A 25 11.46 25.53 -24.63
CA GLN A 25 11.55 26.98 -24.85
C GLN A 25 12.90 27.57 -24.47
N GLN A 26 13.73 26.89 -23.68
CA GLN A 26 15.08 27.36 -23.27
C GLN A 26 16.18 27.12 -24.31
N THR A 27 15.85 26.61 -25.50
CA THR A 27 16.79 26.50 -26.63
C THR A 27 16.77 27.70 -27.58
N LYS A 28 16.54 28.89 -27.10
CA LYS A 28 16.91 30.10 -27.83
C LYS A 28 18.39 30.38 -27.59
N ILE A 29 19.17 30.14 -28.60
CA ILE A 29 20.61 30.43 -28.74
C ILE A 29 20.84 31.94 -28.48
N PRO A 30 21.67 32.36 -27.54
CA PRO A 30 22.12 33.75 -27.52
C PRO A 30 23.14 33.96 -28.65
N GLU A 31 22.93 34.99 -29.44
CA GLU A 31 23.85 35.46 -30.44
C GLU A 31 25.20 35.88 -29.85
N HIS A 32 26.25 35.48 -30.51
CA HIS A 32 27.65 35.81 -30.23
C HIS A 32 27.90 37.32 -30.23
N GLN A 33 28.47 37.82 -29.13
CA GLN A 33 29.40 38.94 -29.19
C GLN A 33 30.84 38.42 -29.12
N ARG A 34 31.58 38.63 -30.20
CA ARG A 34 33.03 38.48 -30.27
C ARG A 34 33.70 39.63 -29.52
N THR A 35 34.62 39.31 -28.65
CA THR A 35 35.76 40.19 -28.34
C THR A 35 37.01 39.30 -28.21
N ASP A 36 37.97 39.62 -29.07
CA ASP A 36 39.34 39.13 -29.03
C ASP A 36 40.04 39.70 -27.82
N GLU A 37 40.96 38.95 -27.20
CA GLU A 37 42.34 39.31 -26.94
C GLU A 37 43.12 38.32 -26.04
N SER A 38 44.23 37.85 -26.66
CA SER A 38 45.58 37.59 -26.14
C SER A 38 45.82 36.68 -24.93
N SER A 39 46.61 35.62 -25.24
CA SER A 39 47.47 34.85 -24.30
C SER A 39 48.60 35.71 -23.70
N PRO A 40 49.39 35.32 -22.65
CA PRO A 40 50.09 34.04 -22.60
C PRO A 40 50.39 33.42 -21.18
N THR A 41 50.86 32.16 -21.23
CA THR A 41 51.87 31.45 -20.43
C THR A 41 51.64 30.96 -19.00
N SER A 42 51.81 29.65 -18.92
CA SER A 42 52.56 28.78 -17.98
C SER A 42 52.03 28.53 -16.56
N GLY A 43 51.92 27.24 -16.24
CA GLY A 43 51.91 26.74 -14.88
C GLY A 43 51.09 25.49 -14.70
N SER A 44 51.75 24.35 -14.75
CA SER A 44 51.22 23.01 -14.50
C SER A 44 50.73 22.84 -13.06
N GLU A 45 49.49 22.43 -12.90
CA GLU A 45 49.01 21.55 -11.83
C GLU A 45 47.72 20.86 -12.33
N GLU A 46 47.87 19.60 -12.72
CA GLU A 46 46.75 18.75 -13.07
C GLU A 46 46.01 18.35 -11.80
N SER A 47 44.86 18.99 -11.52
CA SER A 47 43.95 18.59 -10.48
C SER A 47 42.84 17.72 -11.06
N GLU A 48 42.44 16.69 -10.31
CA GLU A 48 41.39 15.68 -10.67
C GLU A 48 40.02 16.28 -11.02
N GLU A 49 39.80 17.58 -10.92
CA GLU A 49 38.59 18.28 -11.33
C GLU A 49 38.45 18.46 -12.84
N ASP A 50 39.56 18.48 -13.59
CA ASP A 50 39.53 18.68 -15.05
C ASP A 50 39.03 17.46 -15.81
N THR A 51 39.12 16.26 -15.26
CA THR A 51 38.56 15.05 -15.88
C THR A 51 37.05 15.02 -15.84
N LYS A 52 36.41 15.51 -14.78
CA LYS A 52 34.94 15.62 -14.69
C LYS A 52 34.36 16.71 -15.59
N ALA A 53 35.11 17.80 -15.83
CA ALA A 53 34.71 18.86 -16.73
C ALA A 53 34.81 18.42 -18.19
N LYS A 54 35.86 17.68 -18.57
CA LYS A 54 36.03 17.11 -19.93
C LYS A 54 34.95 16.08 -20.27
N GLU A 55 34.51 15.24 -19.30
CA GLU A 55 33.41 14.29 -19.48
C GLU A 55 32.08 15.01 -19.71
N LYS A 56 31.82 16.14 -19.06
CA LYS A 56 30.62 16.97 -19.27
C LYS A 56 30.61 17.69 -20.64
N VAL A 57 31.74 18.11 -21.15
CA VAL A 57 31.86 18.84 -22.43
C VAL A 57 31.70 17.90 -23.64
N ILE A 58 32.17 16.66 -23.53
CA ILE A 58 31.99 15.63 -24.58
C ILE A 58 30.51 15.25 -24.76
N ASP A 59 29.71 15.30 -23.69
CA ASP A 59 28.28 14.93 -23.72
C ASP A 59 27.40 15.94 -24.52
N HIS A 60 27.85 17.18 -24.71
CA HIS A 60 27.11 18.19 -25.50
C HIS A 60 27.23 18.00 -27.01
N MET A 61 28.27 17.35 -27.50
CA MET A 61 28.55 17.19 -28.93
C MET A 61 28.14 15.83 -29.52
N SER A 62 27.71 14.87 -28.68
CA SER A 62 27.34 13.53 -29.14
C SER A 62 26.01 13.51 -29.89
N HIS A 63 25.92 12.65 -30.92
CA HIS A 63 24.72 12.50 -31.77
C HIS A 63 23.50 12.04 -30.91
N PRO A 64 22.27 12.49 -31.20
CA PRO A 64 21.06 12.12 -30.43
C PRO A 64 20.87 10.61 -30.21
N ARG A 65 21.26 9.78 -31.15
CA ARG A 65 21.20 8.31 -31.04
C ARG A 65 22.17 7.76 -30.01
N GLU A 66 23.36 8.32 -29.92
CA GLU A 66 24.37 7.96 -28.90
C GLU A 66 23.91 8.36 -27.48
N LYS A 67 23.34 9.57 -27.38
CA LYS A 67 22.72 10.04 -26.11
C LYS A 67 21.59 9.13 -25.66
N LEU A 68 20.75 8.65 -26.56
CA LEU A 68 19.68 7.70 -26.26
C LEU A 68 20.26 6.38 -25.72
N ALA A 69 21.28 5.83 -26.40
CA ALA A 69 21.92 4.59 -25.95
C ALA A 69 22.61 4.74 -24.57
N GLN A 70 23.26 5.89 -24.32
CA GLN A 70 23.86 6.22 -23.03
C GLN A 70 22.81 6.33 -21.94
N SER A 71 21.69 7.05 -22.18
CA SER A 71 20.59 7.17 -21.21
C SER A 71 19.99 5.81 -20.88
N GLN A 72 19.80 4.93 -21.88
CA GLN A 72 19.31 3.56 -21.63
C GLN A 72 20.23 2.72 -20.73
N LYS A 73 21.55 2.79 -20.96
CA LYS A 73 22.54 2.13 -20.10
C LYS A 73 22.54 2.71 -18.68
N LYS A 74 22.44 4.03 -18.57
CA LYS A 74 22.41 4.75 -17.29
C LYS A 74 21.16 4.40 -16.46
N ILE A 75 19.99 4.23 -17.10
CA ILE A 75 18.75 3.80 -16.43
C ILE A 75 18.97 2.47 -15.70
N ALA A 76 19.56 1.47 -16.37
CA ALA A 76 19.82 0.17 -15.76
C ALA A 76 20.74 0.25 -14.53
N GLN A 77 21.78 1.12 -14.60
CA GLN A 77 22.69 1.36 -13.47
C GLN A 77 21.99 2.07 -12.32
N LEU A 78 21.15 3.07 -12.59
CA LEU A 78 20.42 3.84 -11.59
C LEU A 78 19.37 2.97 -10.88
N ILE A 79 18.67 2.10 -11.61
CA ILE A 79 17.72 1.13 -11.02
C ILE A 79 18.45 0.16 -10.09
N LYS A 80 19.60 -0.38 -10.54
CA LYS A 80 20.45 -1.26 -9.70
C LYS A 80 20.93 -0.55 -8.44
N GLY A 81 21.25 0.76 -8.55
CA GLY A 81 21.64 1.62 -7.43
C GLY A 81 20.49 2.14 -6.57
N LYS A 82 19.24 1.72 -6.81
CA LYS A 82 18.01 2.19 -6.11
C LYS A 82 17.78 3.71 -6.20
N LYS A 83 18.34 4.39 -7.20
CA LYS A 83 18.19 5.83 -7.46
C LYS A 83 16.97 6.09 -8.35
N ASN A 84 15.77 5.78 -7.85
CA ASN A 84 14.53 5.75 -8.61
C ASN A 84 14.16 7.11 -9.24
N ILE A 85 14.42 8.21 -8.55
CA ILE A 85 14.12 9.56 -9.04
C ILE A 85 15.00 9.91 -10.26
N GLU A 86 16.29 9.62 -10.17
CA GLU A 86 17.24 9.86 -11.26
C GLU A 86 16.94 8.95 -12.45
N ALA A 87 16.61 7.67 -12.19
CA ALA A 87 16.20 6.74 -13.23
C ALA A 87 14.96 7.25 -14.00
N ASN A 88 13.97 7.80 -13.29
CA ASN A 88 12.77 8.36 -13.92
C ASN A 88 13.09 9.59 -14.78
N LYS A 89 14.02 10.48 -14.36
CA LYS A 89 14.47 11.60 -15.17
C LYS A 89 15.13 11.15 -16.48
N GLU A 90 15.95 10.10 -16.42
CA GLU A 90 16.55 9.53 -17.64
C GLU A 90 15.52 8.84 -18.54
N LEU A 91 14.45 8.23 -17.99
CA LEU A 91 13.33 7.70 -18.79
C LEU A 91 12.61 8.82 -19.56
N ILE A 92 12.36 9.97 -18.92
CA ILE A 92 11.78 11.16 -19.60
C ILE A 92 12.71 11.61 -20.71
N ARG A 93 14.03 11.68 -20.46
CA ARG A 93 15.02 12.03 -21.49
C ARG A 93 15.00 11.08 -22.66
N CYS A 94 14.83 9.77 -22.43
CA CYS A 94 14.68 8.77 -23.50
C CYS A 94 13.44 9.04 -24.36
N VAL A 95 12.30 9.43 -23.78
CA VAL A 95 11.10 9.79 -24.55
C VAL A 95 11.35 10.99 -25.46
N ILE A 96 11.97 12.06 -24.93
CA ILE A 96 12.30 13.26 -25.70
C ILE A 96 13.24 12.92 -26.87
N LEU A 97 14.32 12.18 -26.58
CA LEU A 97 15.28 11.76 -27.61
C LEU A 97 14.63 10.86 -28.68
N SER A 98 13.74 9.94 -28.27
CA SER A 98 13.01 9.08 -29.20
C SER A 98 12.09 9.88 -30.12
N ARG A 99 11.42 10.93 -29.62
CA ARG A 99 10.63 11.86 -30.43
C ARG A 99 11.48 12.63 -31.47
N ILE A 100 12.62 13.11 -31.03
CA ILE A 100 13.56 13.85 -31.93
C ILE A 100 14.11 12.94 -33.02
N ILE A 101 14.44 11.68 -32.70
CA ILE A 101 15.11 10.76 -33.64
C ILE A 101 14.12 10.11 -34.62
N PHE A 102 12.95 9.68 -34.13
CA PHE A 102 12.02 8.85 -34.90
C PHE A 102 10.70 9.54 -35.25
N GLY A 103 10.38 10.65 -34.58
CA GLY A 103 9.06 11.30 -34.65
C GLY A 103 8.06 10.76 -33.64
N GLU A 104 6.96 11.51 -33.46
CA GLU A 104 5.96 11.22 -32.40
C GLU A 104 5.11 9.99 -32.74
N GLU A 105 4.85 9.69 -34.00
CA GLU A 105 3.99 8.60 -34.43
C GLU A 105 4.73 7.27 -34.63
N HIS A 106 6.03 7.24 -34.38
CA HIS A 106 6.82 6.04 -34.57
C HIS A 106 6.75 5.09 -33.38
N TRP A 107 6.69 3.77 -33.60
CA TRP A 107 6.56 2.74 -32.55
C TRP A 107 7.69 2.80 -31.49
N LYS A 108 8.91 3.27 -31.86
CA LYS A 108 10.00 3.47 -30.86
C LYS A 108 9.69 4.58 -29.86
N CYS A 109 8.91 5.57 -30.25
CA CYS A 109 8.39 6.58 -29.31
C CYS A 109 7.38 5.94 -28.36
N ALA A 110 6.49 5.10 -28.88
CA ALA A 110 5.57 4.33 -28.03
C ALA A 110 6.30 3.39 -27.06
N GLN A 111 7.38 2.76 -27.49
CA GLN A 111 8.23 1.94 -26.62
C GLN A 111 8.82 2.76 -25.47
N ALA A 112 9.36 3.94 -25.77
CA ALA A 112 9.89 4.84 -24.73
C ALA A 112 8.80 5.31 -23.77
N LEU A 113 7.60 5.64 -24.26
CA LEU A 113 6.44 6.01 -23.44
C LEU A 113 5.94 4.85 -22.56
N ALA A 114 5.88 3.64 -23.08
CA ALA A 114 5.49 2.44 -22.32
C ALA A 114 6.51 2.15 -21.21
N THR A 115 7.81 2.28 -21.51
CA THR A 115 8.87 2.11 -20.50
C THR A 115 8.82 3.18 -19.43
N LEU A 116 8.52 4.43 -19.80
CA LEU A 116 8.31 5.53 -18.85
C LEU A 116 7.07 5.27 -17.97
N ALA A 117 5.97 4.81 -18.55
CA ALA A 117 4.75 4.45 -17.81
C ALA A 117 5.02 3.34 -16.79
N TYR A 118 5.74 2.30 -17.19
CA TYR A 118 6.17 1.23 -16.31
C TYR A 118 7.10 1.76 -15.19
N GLY A 119 8.02 2.66 -15.50
CA GLY A 119 8.87 3.33 -14.52
C GLY A 119 8.10 4.17 -13.51
N TYR A 120 7.09 4.94 -13.95
CA TYR A 120 6.21 5.66 -13.03
C TYR A 120 5.45 4.73 -12.09
N LEU A 121 5.00 3.59 -12.58
CA LEU A 121 4.30 2.61 -11.76
C LEU A 121 5.24 1.94 -10.74
N THR A 122 6.38 1.42 -11.19
CA THR A 122 7.25 0.55 -10.37
C THR A 122 8.27 1.31 -9.53
N LEU A 123 8.86 2.40 -10.07
CA LEU A 123 9.91 3.15 -9.38
C LEU A 123 9.37 4.30 -8.53
N ARG A 124 8.23 4.87 -8.92
CA ARG A 124 7.67 6.06 -8.27
C ARG A 124 6.34 5.82 -7.55
N GLY A 125 5.64 4.72 -7.83
CA GLY A 125 4.31 4.45 -7.27
C GLY A 125 3.26 5.48 -7.67
N LEU A 126 3.33 6.04 -8.90
CA LEU A 126 2.46 7.08 -9.41
C LEU A 126 1.53 6.54 -10.50
N PRO A 127 0.41 5.87 -10.15
CA PRO A 127 -0.45 5.18 -11.11
C PRO A 127 -1.16 6.12 -12.10
N ALA A 128 -1.50 7.35 -11.68
CA ALA A 128 -2.17 8.31 -12.56
C ALA A 128 -1.28 8.73 -13.74
N GLN A 129 0.00 9.03 -13.47
CA GLN A 129 0.98 9.37 -14.49
C GLN A 129 1.33 8.17 -15.36
N ALA A 130 1.47 6.98 -14.74
CA ALA A 130 1.66 5.73 -15.47
C ALA A 130 0.53 5.49 -16.47
N LYS A 131 -0.74 5.71 -16.09
CA LYS A 131 -1.91 5.59 -16.96
C LYS A 131 -1.82 6.53 -18.16
N LYS A 132 -1.56 7.82 -17.91
CA LYS A 132 -1.48 8.85 -18.97
C LYS A 132 -0.44 8.51 -20.04
N HIS A 133 0.77 8.12 -19.63
CA HIS A 133 1.83 7.75 -20.56
C HIS A 133 1.56 6.42 -21.27
N ALA A 134 0.95 5.45 -20.58
CA ALA A 134 0.55 4.20 -21.20
C ALA A 134 -0.56 4.39 -22.23
N GLU A 135 -1.56 5.22 -21.98
CA GLU A 135 -2.60 5.56 -22.95
C GLU A 135 -2.02 6.29 -24.16
N SER A 136 -1.06 7.21 -23.95
CA SER A 136 -0.34 7.86 -25.04
C SER A 136 0.45 6.85 -25.88
N ALA A 137 1.15 5.91 -25.25
CA ALA A 137 1.87 4.84 -25.96
C ALA A 137 0.92 3.95 -26.78
N LYS A 138 -0.24 3.59 -26.20
CA LYS A 138 -1.28 2.82 -26.88
C LYS A 138 -1.80 3.55 -28.12
N ASN A 139 -2.08 4.84 -28.02
CA ASN A 139 -2.57 5.64 -29.13
C ASN A 139 -1.54 5.68 -30.27
N VAL A 140 -0.26 5.90 -29.96
CA VAL A 140 0.81 5.88 -30.97
C VAL A 140 0.90 4.52 -31.68
N LEU A 141 0.80 3.40 -30.94
CA LEU A 141 0.82 2.05 -31.54
C LEU A 141 -0.40 1.78 -32.43
N LEU A 142 -1.58 2.32 -32.07
CA LEU A 142 -2.79 2.16 -32.88
C LEU A 142 -2.79 3.01 -34.15
N THR A 143 -2.15 4.17 -34.13
CA THR A 143 -2.06 5.07 -35.29
C THR A 143 -0.90 4.72 -36.21
N TRP A 144 0.09 3.98 -35.73
CA TRP A 144 1.26 3.59 -36.51
C TRP A 144 0.88 2.67 -37.68
N LYS A 145 1.18 3.11 -38.89
CA LYS A 145 0.88 2.41 -40.16
C LYS A 145 2.12 1.80 -40.84
N GLY A 146 3.26 1.87 -40.17
CA GLY A 146 4.51 1.32 -40.72
C GLY A 146 4.49 -0.21 -40.78
N THR A 147 5.20 -0.78 -41.72
CA THR A 147 5.44 -2.23 -41.78
C THR A 147 6.70 -2.56 -41.00
N THR A 148 6.66 -3.63 -40.23
CA THR A 148 7.85 -4.20 -39.59
C THR A 148 8.76 -4.78 -40.68
N THR A 149 10.02 -4.37 -40.69
CA THR A 149 11.01 -4.79 -41.71
C THR A 149 11.87 -5.95 -41.21
N SER A 150 11.80 -6.31 -39.93
CA SER A 150 12.63 -7.34 -39.35
C SER A 150 11.95 -8.01 -38.13
N ASP A 151 12.21 -9.31 -37.98
CA ASP A 151 11.77 -10.13 -36.83
C ASP A 151 12.18 -9.50 -35.47
N LYS A 152 13.32 -8.79 -35.48
CA LYS A 152 13.80 -8.07 -34.27
C LYS A 152 12.89 -6.90 -33.88
N GLU A 153 12.35 -6.18 -34.84
CA GLU A 153 11.41 -5.08 -34.60
C GLU A 153 10.07 -5.61 -34.08
N GLU A 154 9.58 -6.69 -34.71
CA GLU A 154 8.36 -7.36 -34.29
C GLU A 154 8.45 -7.86 -32.84
N LYS A 155 9.57 -8.49 -32.49
CA LYS A 155 9.87 -8.88 -31.10
C LYS A 155 9.80 -7.69 -30.15
N GLN A 156 10.43 -6.57 -30.48
CA GLN A 156 10.43 -5.37 -29.64
C GLN A 156 9.04 -4.74 -29.50
N ILE A 157 8.22 -4.81 -30.54
CA ILE A 157 6.82 -4.35 -30.48
C ILE A 157 6.00 -5.25 -29.55
N LEU A 158 6.13 -6.57 -29.66
CA LEU A 158 5.46 -7.51 -28.75
C LEU A 158 5.89 -7.30 -27.30
N GLU A 159 7.20 -7.12 -27.05
CA GLU A 159 7.72 -6.77 -25.70
C GLU A 159 7.10 -5.47 -25.18
N THR A 160 6.96 -4.48 -26.04
CA THR A 160 6.32 -3.19 -25.71
C THR A 160 4.84 -3.36 -25.40
N LEU A 161 4.11 -4.18 -26.16
CA LEU A 161 2.70 -4.47 -25.93
C LEU A 161 2.49 -5.24 -24.60
N VAL A 162 3.37 -6.20 -24.27
CA VAL A 162 3.34 -6.89 -22.97
C VAL A 162 3.46 -5.89 -21.83
N MET A 163 4.48 -5.03 -21.86
CA MET A 163 4.73 -4.03 -20.83
C MET A 163 3.59 -3.00 -20.74
N LEU A 164 3.09 -2.53 -21.86
CA LEU A 164 2.00 -1.57 -21.96
C LEU A 164 0.71 -2.10 -21.32
N TYR A 165 0.26 -3.28 -21.76
CA TYR A 165 -0.97 -3.87 -21.24
C TYR A 165 -0.84 -4.33 -19.78
N TYR A 166 0.35 -4.79 -19.36
CA TYR A 166 0.63 -5.06 -17.97
C TYR A 166 0.49 -3.79 -17.11
N THR A 167 1.13 -2.69 -17.54
CA THR A 167 1.08 -1.41 -16.83
C THR A 167 -0.36 -0.90 -16.71
N LEU A 168 -1.12 -0.88 -17.81
CA LEU A 168 -2.54 -0.50 -17.80
C LEU A 168 -3.36 -1.39 -16.87
N GLY A 169 -3.12 -2.70 -16.92
CA GLY A 169 -3.83 -3.66 -16.06
C GLY A 169 -3.57 -3.44 -14.57
N VAL A 170 -2.31 -3.26 -14.18
CA VAL A 170 -1.96 -3.00 -12.77
C VAL A 170 -2.48 -1.65 -12.30
N VAL A 171 -2.42 -0.62 -13.14
CA VAL A 171 -3.02 0.68 -12.81
C VAL A 171 -4.52 0.59 -12.60
N CYS A 172 -5.24 -0.16 -13.44
CA CYS A 172 -6.66 -0.40 -13.26
C CYS A 172 -6.96 -1.16 -11.96
N LEU A 173 -6.10 -2.11 -11.54
CA LEU A 173 -6.21 -2.77 -10.24
C LEU A 173 -6.11 -1.78 -9.08
N LEU A 174 -5.12 -0.90 -9.11
CA LEU A 174 -4.93 0.14 -8.08
C LEU A 174 -6.10 1.15 -8.03
N GLN A 175 -6.83 1.32 -9.14
CA GLN A 175 -8.03 2.14 -9.24
C GLN A 175 -9.33 1.38 -8.95
N ASN A 176 -9.25 0.11 -8.51
CA ASN A 176 -10.40 -0.77 -8.26
C ASN A 176 -11.29 -1.06 -9.51
N HIS A 177 -10.73 -0.92 -10.71
CA HIS A 177 -11.40 -1.27 -11.96
C HIS A 177 -11.08 -2.72 -12.38
N GLY A 178 -11.54 -3.71 -11.60
CA GLY A 178 -11.16 -5.12 -11.75
C GLY A 178 -11.42 -5.70 -13.15
N ARG A 179 -12.56 -5.37 -13.80
CA ARG A 179 -12.90 -5.89 -15.14
C ARG A 179 -11.93 -5.39 -16.21
N GLU A 180 -11.66 -4.11 -16.20
CA GLU A 180 -10.73 -3.48 -17.16
C GLU A 180 -9.29 -3.97 -16.91
N ALA A 181 -8.90 -4.11 -15.65
CA ALA A 181 -7.63 -4.70 -15.25
C ALA A 181 -7.45 -6.11 -15.83
N TYR A 182 -8.41 -6.99 -15.61
CA TYR A 182 -8.36 -8.36 -16.11
C TYR A 182 -8.25 -8.40 -17.65
N PHE A 183 -9.01 -7.58 -18.37
CA PHE A 183 -8.97 -7.51 -19.80
C PHE A 183 -7.60 -7.07 -20.36
N ASN A 184 -7.00 -6.04 -19.75
CA ASN A 184 -5.66 -5.58 -20.14
C ASN A 184 -4.59 -6.63 -19.82
N LEU A 185 -4.62 -7.24 -18.63
CA LEU A 185 -3.66 -8.28 -18.24
C LEU A 185 -3.78 -9.52 -19.14
N GLN A 186 -5.00 -9.90 -19.55
CA GLN A 186 -5.22 -10.99 -20.51
C GLN A 186 -4.59 -10.69 -21.88
N LYS A 187 -4.64 -9.44 -22.34
CA LYS A 187 -3.92 -9.02 -23.57
C LYS A 187 -2.41 -9.14 -23.40
N SER A 188 -1.90 -8.73 -22.22
CA SER A 188 -0.48 -8.88 -21.90
C SER A 188 -0.06 -10.36 -21.90
N GLU A 189 -0.88 -11.24 -21.32
CA GLU A 189 -0.64 -12.69 -21.28
C GLU A 189 -0.59 -13.30 -22.69
N ARG A 190 -1.52 -12.93 -23.56
CA ARG A 190 -1.54 -13.39 -24.98
C ARG A 190 -0.29 -12.98 -25.72
N ASN A 191 0.09 -11.69 -25.65
CA ASN A 191 1.28 -11.19 -26.29
C ASN A 191 2.57 -11.84 -25.73
N MET A 192 2.61 -12.11 -24.42
CA MET A 192 3.74 -12.83 -23.79
C MET A 192 3.83 -14.28 -24.29
N LYS A 193 2.70 -14.96 -24.47
CA LYS A 193 2.64 -16.31 -25.02
C LYS A 193 3.11 -16.35 -26.46
N GLU A 194 2.61 -15.44 -27.30
CA GLU A 194 3.03 -15.27 -28.70
C GLU A 194 4.53 -15.00 -28.80
N LEU A 195 5.07 -14.13 -27.96
CA LEU A 195 6.51 -13.84 -27.88
C LEU A 195 7.34 -15.09 -27.60
N ARG A 196 6.87 -15.97 -26.72
CA ARG A 196 7.57 -17.23 -26.40
C ARG A 196 7.51 -18.24 -27.52
N GLU A 197 6.36 -18.36 -28.17
CA GLU A 197 6.16 -19.33 -29.25
C GLU A 197 6.98 -18.95 -30.47
N SER A 198 7.02 -17.64 -30.81
CA SER A 198 7.70 -17.13 -32.01
C SER A 198 9.22 -17.04 -31.83
N TYR A 199 9.72 -16.77 -30.62
CA TYR A 199 11.14 -16.49 -30.37
C TYR A 199 11.77 -17.46 -29.36
N LYS A 200 11.75 -18.76 -29.68
CA LYS A 200 12.36 -19.81 -28.85
C LYS A 200 13.89 -19.62 -28.78
N GLY A 201 14.41 -19.27 -27.60
CA GLY A 201 15.85 -19.35 -27.29
C GLY A 201 16.60 -18.05 -27.01
N GLY A 202 15.96 -16.91 -26.88
CA GLY A 202 16.62 -15.69 -26.43
C GLY A 202 16.21 -15.32 -25.00
N THR A 203 17.16 -14.97 -24.13
CA THR A 203 16.87 -14.26 -22.89
C THR A 203 16.07 -13.01 -23.26
N CYS A 204 14.79 -13.08 -22.97
CA CYS A 204 13.88 -11.99 -23.26
C CYS A 204 14.27 -10.83 -22.33
N GLY A 205 14.66 -9.68 -22.90
CA GLY A 205 14.93 -8.44 -22.16
C GLY A 205 13.68 -7.82 -21.54
N LEU A 206 12.64 -8.64 -21.35
CA LEU A 206 11.37 -8.26 -20.76
C LEU A 206 11.57 -7.78 -19.31
N GLN A 207 11.14 -6.56 -19.06
CA GLN A 207 11.09 -6.01 -17.70
C GLN A 207 9.95 -6.63 -16.88
N VAL A 208 8.90 -7.14 -17.53
CA VAL A 208 7.76 -7.82 -16.90
C VAL A 208 8.03 -9.31 -16.84
N SER A 209 8.11 -9.87 -15.64
CA SER A 209 8.27 -11.32 -15.46
C SER A 209 6.93 -12.05 -15.63
N GLU A 210 6.97 -13.32 -16.04
CA GLU A 210 5.76 -14.15 -16.09
C GLU A 210 5.13 -14.31 -14.71
N LYS A 211 5.96 -14.43 -13.67
CA LYS A 211 5.51 -14.46 -12.28
C LYS A 211 4.66 -13.23 -11.95
N ASP A 212 5.17 -12.02 -12.24
CA ASP A 212 4.46 -10.78 -11.90
C ASP A 212 3.15 -10.64 -12.68
N LEU A 213 3.14 -11.06 -13.94
CA LEU A 213 1.91 -11.08 -14.76
C LEU A 213 0.89 -12.07 -14.22
N THR A 214 1.33 -13.27 -13.81
CA THR A 214 0.45 -14.31 -13.25
C THR A 214 -0.16 -13.84 -11.92
N ILE A 215 0.63 -13.21 -11.04
CA ILE A 215 0.15 -12.61 -9.79
C ILE A 215 -0.86 -11.50 -10.08
N ALA A 216 -0.57 -10.62 -11.04
CA ALA A 216 -1.49 -9.54 -11.40
C ALA A 216 -2.83 -10.07 -11.95
N LEU A 217 -2.81 -11.16 -12.74
CA LEU A 217 -4.01 -11.86 -13.22
C LEU A 217 -4.80 -12.49 -12.06
N GLY A 218 -4.11 -13.08 -11.10
CA GLY A 218 -4.72 -13.61 -9.86
C GLY A 218 -5.46 -12.50 -9.09
N ARG A 219 -4.79 -11.38 -8.85
CA ARG A 219 -5.39 -10.19 -8.19
C ARG A 219 -6.56 -9.61 -8.97
N ALA A 220 -6.46 -9.53 -10.31
CA ALA A 220 -7.56 -9.07 -11.14
C ALA A 220 -8.76 -10.03 -11.13
N SER A 221 -8.50 -11.33 -11.06
CA SER A 221 -9.55 -12.35 -10.90
C SER A 221 -10.24 -12.24 -9.54
N LEU A 222 -9.47 -11.99 -8.49
CA LEU A 222 -9.99 -11.74 -7.14
C LEU A 222 -10.85 -10.47 -7.08
N ALA A 223 -10.39 -9.36 -7.67
CA ALA A 223 -11.15 -8.11 -7.76
C ALA A 223 -12.47 -8.26 -8.53
N ASN A 224 -12.58 -9.27 -9.40
CA ASN A 224 -13.80 -9.65 -10.12
C ASN A 224 -14.61 -10.75 -9.42
N CYS A 225 -14.30 -11.08 -8.17
CA CYS A 225 -14.93 -12.15 -7.40
C CYS A 225 -14.86 -13.53 -8.06
N ARG A 226 -13.89 -13.78 -8.95
CA ARG A 226 -13.63 -15.07 -9.60
C ARG A 226 -12.64 -15.90 -8.79
N LEU A 227 -13.08 -16.33 -7.60
CA LEU A 227 -12.19 -16.94 -6.58
C LEU A 227 -11.45 -18.18 -7.09
N ASN A 228 -12.12 -19.09 -7.79
CA ASN A 228 -11.48 -20.30 -8.32
C ASN A 228 -10.40 -19.99 -9.36
N LEU A 229 -10.66 -19.00 -10.23
CA LEU A 229 -9.69 -18.59 -11.24
C LEU A 229 -8.49 -17.87 -10.61
N ALA A 230 -8.74 -17.06 -9.58
CA ALA A 230 -7.66 -16.41 -8.82
C ALA A 230 -6.75 -17.44 -8.18
N LEU A 231 -7.32 -18.49 -7.57
CA LEU A 231 -6.57 -19.58 -6.94
C LEU A 231 -5.63 -20.27 -7.95
N VAL A 232 -6.14 -20.63 -9.13
CA VAL A 232 -5.33 -21.26 -10.19
C VAL A 232 -4.13 -20.38 -10.60
N TYR A 233 -4.32 -19.08 -10.71
CA TYR A 233 -3.22 -18.17 -11.04
C TYR A 233 -2.19 -18.07 -9.90
N PHE A 234 -2.64 -18.02 -8.64
CA PHE A 234 -1.70 -17.97 -7.52
C PHE A 234 -0.97 -19.29 -7.29
N GLU A 235 -1.62 -20.44 -7.44
CA GLU A 235 -0.99 -21.76 -7.42
C GLU A 235 0.09 -21.88 -8.51
N LYS A 236 -0.23 -21.47 -9.75
CA LYS A 236 0.75 -21.41 -10.84
C LYS A 236 1.93 -20.48 -10.50
N ALA A 237 1.68 -19.37 -9.81
CA ALA A 237 2.75 -18.46 -9.36
C ALA A 237 3.62 -19.10 -8.28
N VAL A 238 3.03 -19.83 -7.34
CA VAL A 238 3.75 -20.61 -6.32
C VAL A 238 4.65 -21.66 -6.97
N ASP A 239 4.11 -22.48 -7.86
CA ASP A 239 4.88 -23.50 -8.58
C ASP A 239 6.08 -22.90 -9.32
N ASN A 240 5.86 -21.75 -9.96
CA ASN A 240 6.91 -21.04 -10.68
C ASN A 240 8.01 -20.50 -9.73
N VAL A 241 7.64 -20.01 -8.55
CA VAL A 241 8.61 -19.54 -7.55
C VAL A 241 9.40 -20.72 -6.98
N ILE A 242 8.74 -21.81 -6.61
CA ILE A 242 9.37 -23.01 -6.08
C ILE A 242 10.37 -23.58 -7.09
N ALA A 243 9.96 -23.72 -8.36
CA ALA A 243 10.83 -24.23 -9.42
C ALA A 243 12.09 -23.37 -9.67
N ASN A 244 12.01 -22.04 -9.47
CA ASN A 244 13.12 -21.13 -9.77
C ASN A 244 13.99 -20.77 -8.56
N LYS A 245 13.41 -20.72 -7.34
CA LYS A 245 14.06 -20.16 -6.15
C LYS A 245 14.05 -21.09 -4.94
N GLY A 246 13.32 -22.23 -5.01
CA GLY A 246 13.12 -23.13 -3.87
C GLY A 246 11.99 -22.68 -2.93
N ASP A 247 11.81 -23.47 -1.86
CA ASP A 247 10.65 -23.39 -0.96
C ASP A 247 10.77 -22.30 0.12
N ASP A 248 11.98 -21.84 0.43
CA ASP A 248 12.27 -20.84 1.48
C ASP A 248 12.54 -19.46 0.88
N THR A 249 11.52 -18.84 0.32
CA THR A 249 11.65 -17.50 -0.26
C THR A 249 10.58 -16.54 0.26
N SER A 250 10.96 -15.26 0.46
CA SER A 250 10.02 -14.21 0.86
C SER A 250 8.87 -14.02 -0.15
N ASP A 251 9.09 -14.36 -1.43
CA ASP A 251 8.06 -14.29 -2.46
C ASP A 251 6.88 -15.23 -2.16
N LEU A 252 7.15 -16.43 -1.59
CA LEU A 252 6.11 -17.39 -1.22
C LEU A 252 5.24 -16.93 -0.07
N VAL A 253 5.80 -16.17 0.88
CA VAL A 253 5.04 -15.66 2.01
C VAL A 253 3.83 -14.85 1.53
N SER A 254 4.06 -13.89 0.63
CA SER A 254 2.98 -13.04 0.10
C SER A 254 1.97 -13.84 -0.72
N LEU A 255 2.42 -14.84 -1.49
CA LEU A 255 1.52 -15.70 -2.28
C LEU A 255 0.63 -16.57 -1.39
N TYR A 256 1.20 -17.21 -0.37
CA TYR A 256 0.40 -17.99 0.59
C TYR A 256 -0.59 -17.13 1.38
N GLN A 257 -0.23 -15.89 1.72
CA GLN A 257 -1.16 -14.95 2.34
C GLN A 257 -2.34 -14.60 1.41
N GLU A 258 -2.08 -14.34 0.11
CA GLU A 258 -3.14 -14.07 -0.87
C GLU A 258 -4.03 -15.30 -1.12
N ILE A 259 -3.45 -16.51 -1.21
CA ILE A 259 -4.21 -17.76 -1.32
C ILE A 259 -5.08 -17.97 -0.07
N ALA A 260 -4.53 -17.76 1.11
CA ALA A 260 -5.27 -17.88 2.36
C ALA A 260 -6.46 -16.91 2.43
N GLN A 261 -6.30 -15.68 1.95
CA GLN A 261 -7.39 -14.72 1.84
C GLN A 261 -8.50 -15.22 0.91
N ILE A 262 -8.14 -15.84 -0.22
CA ILE A 262 -9.12 -16.44 -1.15
C ILE A 262 -9.87 -17.59 -0.47
N GLU A 263 -9.15 -18.47 0.23
CA GLU A 263 -9.78 -19.60 0.94
C GLU A 263 -10.68 -19.14 2.08
N GLN A 264 -10.34 -18.06 2.78
CA GLN A 264 -11.23 -17.42 3.76
C GLN A 264 -12.54 -16.90 3.10
N LEU A 265 -12.45 -16.27 1.92
CA LEU A 265 -13.62 -15.82 1.16
C LEU A 265 -14.48 -16.99 0.67
N ARG A 266 -13.86 -18.14 0.39
CA ARG A 266 -14.54 -19.40 0.07
C ARG A 266 -15.09 -20.13 1.30
N ARG A 267 -14.82 -19.63 2.49
CA ARG A 267 -15.12 -20.23 3.82
C ARG A 267 -14.38 -21.54 4.09
N ASN A 268 -13.28 -21.79 3.41
CA ASN A 268 -12.40 -22.94 3.63
C ASN A 268 -11.35 -22.58 4.71
N HIS A 269 -11.81 -22.39 5.94
CA HIS A 269 -10.95 -21.87 7.02
C HIS A 269 -9.75 -22.75 7.32
N GLU A 270 -9.89 -24.07 7.26
CA GLU A 270 -8.79 -25.03 7.49
C GLU A 270 -7.67 -24.88 6.44
N GLN A 271 -8.02 -24.77 5.16
CA GLN A 271 -7.05 -24.56 4.09
C GLN A 271 -6.34 -23.21 4.25
N ALA A 272 -7.09 -22.16 4.58
CA ALA A 272 -6.52 -20.84 4.83
C ALA A 272 -5.50 -20.86 5.98
N ILE A 273 -5.82 -21.58 7.08
CA ILE A 273 -4.92 -21.74 8.22
C ILE A 273 -3.65 -22.50 7.80
N GLN A 274 -3.76 -23.56 6.99
CA GLN A 274 -2.59 -24.31 6.51
C GLN A 274 -1.64 -23.44 5.67
N TYR A 275 -2.16 -22.64 4.72
CA TYR A 275 -1.33 -21.73 3.93
C TYR A 275 -0.68 -20.64 4.79
N LEU A 276 -1.38 -20.10 5.79
CA LEU A 276 -0.79 -19.14 6.71
C LEU A 276 0.26 -19.74 7.63
N HIS A 277 0.13 -21.02 7.99
CA HIS A 277 1.20 -21.73 8.71
C HIS A 277 2.46 -21.87 7.86
N GLN A 278 2.33 -22.21 6.58
CA GLN A 278 3.47 -22.24 5.65
C GLN A 278 4.12 -20.85 5.53
N ALA A 279 3.33 -19.81 5.36
CA ALA A 279 3.83 -18.43 5.31
C ALA A 279 4.56 -18.05 6.62
N HIS A 280 4.00 -18.39 7.77
CA HIS A 280 4.62 -18.13 9.07
C HIS A 280 5.92 -18.90 9.27
N SER A 281 5.96 -20.19 8.89
CA SER A 281 7.17 -21.01 8.96
C SER A 281 8.31 -20.41 8.13
N ILE A 282 8.04 -19.98 6.91
CA ILE A 282 9.01 -19.31 6.04
C ILE A 282 9.46 -17.96 6.66
N CYS A 283 8.55 -17.18 7.24
CA CYS A 283 8.95 -15.94 7.91
C CYS A 283 9.89 -16.19 9.09
N VAL A 284 9.62 -17.21 9.88
CA VAL A 284 10.47 -17.57 11.04
C VAL A 284 11.82 -18.09 10.59
N SER A 285 11.89 -18.88 9.51
CA SER A 285 13.15 -19.39 8.97
C SER A 285 14.03 -18.28 8.39
N LEU A 286 13.43 -17.31 7.70
CA LEU A 286 14.18 -16.23 7.05
C LEU A 286 14.55 -15.06 7.97
N TYR A 287 13.67 -14.71 8.90
CA TYR A 287 13.78 -13.43 9.66
C TYR A 287 13.85 -13.59 11.18
N THR A 288 13.67 -14.79 11.73
CA THR A 288 13.51 -15.08 13.16
C THR A 288 12.08 -14.83 13.69
N GLU A 289 11.77 -15.41 14.87
CA GLU A 289 10.46 -15.25 15.52
C GLU A 289 10.16 -13.80 15.94
N VAL A 290 11.20 -13.02 16.25
CA VAL A 290 11.10 -11.62 16.67
C VAL A 290 11.46 -10.71 15.52
N SER A 291 10.60 -10.70 14.50
CA SER A 291 10.72 -9.81 13.34
C SER A 291 9.35 -9.24 12.97
N PRO A 292 9.29 -8.07 12.32
CA PRO A 292 8.02 -7.51 11.86
C PRO A 292 7.25 -8.44 10.91
N GLN A 293 7.97 -9.17 10.08
CA GLN A 293 7.40 -10.14 9.13
C GLN A 293 6.77 -11.34 9.84
N ALA A 294 7.45 -11.91 10.85
CA ALA A 294 6.89 -12.99 11.66
C ALA A 294 5.73 -12.50 12.53
N ALA A 295 5.79 -11.26 13.01
CA ALA A 295 4.69 -10.62 13.74
C ALA A 295 3.44 -10.48 12.88
N GLU A 296 3.57 -10.00 11.63
CA GLU A 296 2.49 -9.91 10.66
C GLU A 296 1.89 -11.28 10.34
N ALA A 297 2.72 -12.28 10.04
CA ALA A 297 2.28 -13.65 9.78
C ALA A 297 1.54 -14.25 10.98
N SER A 298 2.00 -13.99 12.21
CA SER A 298 1.31 -14.40 13.45
C SER A 298 -0.04 -13.71 13.61
N ALA A 299 -0.15 -12.40 13.31
CA ALA A 299 -1.41 -11.67 13.36
C ALA A 299 -2.43 -12.23 12.35
N LEU A 300 -1.98 -12.55 11.12
CA LEU A 300 -2.84 -13.15 10.10
C LEU A 300 -3.32 -14.54 10.50
N LEU A 301 -2.46 -15.37 11.11
CA LEU A 301 -2.84 -16.67 11.68
C LEU A 301 -3.88 -16.52 12.79
N ALA A 302 -3.67 -15.59 13.73
CA ALA A 302 -4.62 -15.32 14.78
C ALA A 302 -6.00 -14.93 14.22
N LYS A 303 -6.03 -14.06 13.21
CA LYS A 303 -7.26 -13.66 12.51
C LYS A 303 -7.94 -14.85 11.82
N ALA A 304 -7.19 -15.70 11.14
CA ALA A 304 -7.72 -16.87 10.46
C ALA A 304 -8.36 -17.85 11.46
N TYR A 305 -7.69 -18.13 12.56
CA TYR A 305 -8.23 -18.93 13.66
C TYR A 305 -9.48 -18.30 14.27
N ALA A 306 -9.49 -16.98 14.48
CA ALA A 306 -10.65 -16.26 14.98
C ALA A 306 -11.86 -16.33 14.02
N MET A 307 -11.61 -16.25 12.70
CA MET A 307 -12.65 -16.33 11.67
C MET A 307 -13.23 -17.73 11.51
N SER A 308 -12.49 -18.80 11.84
CA SER A 308 -13.03 -20.17 11.83
C SER A 308 -14.17 -20.36 12.83
N GLY A 309 -14.17 -19.57 13.90
CA GLY A 309 -15.20 -19.62 14.96
C GLY A 309 -15.20 -20.90 15.80
N GLU A 310 -14.22 -21.79 15.61
CA GLU A 310 -14.15 -23.06 16.29
C GLU A 310 -13.60 -22.91 17.70
N VAL A 311 -14.28 -23.52 18.66
CA VAL A 311 -13.90 -23.45 20.08
C VAL A 311 -12.50 -24.04 20.32
N ARG A 312 -12.12 -25.07 19.56
CA ARG A 312 -10.78 -25.71 19.64
C ARG A 312 -9.63 -24.75 19.29
N HIS A 313 -9.90 -23.69 18.53
CA HIS A 313 -8.90 -22.73 18.09
C HIS A 313 -8.74 -21.52 19.05
N LYS A 314 -9.54 -21.46 20.12
CA LYS A 314 -9.54 -20.30 21.02
C LYS A 314 -8.16 -20.00 21.62
N ASP A 315 -7.46 -21.03 22.08
CA ASP A 315 -6.13 -20.89 22.67
C ASP A 315 -5.08 -20.46 21.61
N ALA A 316 -5.20 -20.99 20.39
CA ALA A 316 -4.35 -20.61 19.27
C ALA A 316 -4.51 -19.12 18.92
N VAL A 317 -5.75 -18.58 18.90
CA VAL A 317 -6.00 -17.16 18.66
C VAL A 317 -5.25 -16.31 19.68
N GLY A 318 -5.40 -16.60 20.97
CA GLY A 318 -4.72 -15.87 22.04
C GLY A 318 -3.19 -15.94 21.91
N LEU A 319 -2.67 -17.14 21.65
CA LEU A 319 -1.23 -17.38 21.50
C LEU A 319 -0.63 -16.57 20.34
N TYR A 320 -1.23 -16.64 19.15
CA TYR A 320 -0.69 -15.96 17.99
C TYR A 320 -0.85 -14.43 18.03
N PHE A 321 -1.94 -13.89 18.61
CA PHE A 321 -2.03 -12.46 18.86
C PHE A 321 -0.96 -11.99 19.85
N MET A 322 -0.73 -12.72 20.95
CA MET A 322 0.32 -12.37 21.92
C MET A 322 1.73 -12.45 21.30
N LYS A 323 2.02 -13.49 20.49
CA LYS A 323 3.30 -13.57 19.75
C LYS A 323 3.49 -12.36 18.82
N SER A 324 2.46 -12.00 18.06
CA SER A 324 2.50 -10.85 17.17
C SER A 324 2.73 -9.54 17.92
N ILE A 325 1.95 -9.27 18.98
CA ILE A 325 2.07 -8.06 19.78
C ILE A 325 3.46 -7.96 20.41
N THR A 326 3.98 -9.05 20.98
CA THR A 326 5.31 -9.07 21.58
C THR A 326 6.41 -8.81 20.57
N ALA A 327 6.33 -9.42 19.38
CA ALA A 327 7.30 -9.20 18.30
C ALA A 327 7.23 -7.77 17.77
N TYR A 328 6.05 -7.20 17.56
CA TYR A 328 5.92 -5.79 17.13
C TYR A 328 6.39 -4.82 18.21
N GLN A 329 6.08 -5.05 19.49
CA GLN A 329 6.54 -4.20 20.58
C GLN A 329 8.06 -4.17 20.70
N THR A 330 8.72 -5.31 20.45
CA THR A 330 10.19 -5.40 20.54
C THR A 330 10.89 -4.81 19.31
N THR A 331 10.29 -4.88 18.13
CA THR A 331 10.92 -4.47 16.86
C THR A 331 10.57 -3.05 16.43
N LEU A 332 9.30 -2.67 16.53
CA LEU A 332 8.78 -1.37 16.10
C LEU A 332 8.51 -0.43 17.28
N GLY A 333 8.27 -1.01 18.45
CA GLY A 333 7.90 -0.28 19.65
C GLY A 333 6.41 -0.37 20.00
N PRO A 334 6.04 -0.08 21.28
CA PRO A 334 4.65 -0.16 21.75
C PRO A 334 3.76 0.94 21.19
N GLU A 335 4.34 1.96 20.56
CA GLU A 335 3.68 3.16 20.04
C GLU A 335 3.43 3.10 18.54
N ASP A 336 3.98 2.08 17.89
CA ASP A 336 3.88 1.91 16.45
C ASP A 336 2.44 1.56 16.01
N TYR A 337 2.08 1.97 14.78
CA TYR A 337 0.76 1.78 14.21
C TYR A 337 0.35 0.31 14.13
N GLU A 338 1.25 -0.57 13.68
CA GLU A 338 0.98 -2.01 13.53
C GLU A 338 0.78 -2.68 14.89
N THR A 339 1.60 -2.30 15.88
CA THR A 339 1.44 -2.75 17.27
C THR A 339 0.07 -2.39 17.83
N LEU A 340 -0.31 -1.12 17.70
CA LEU A 340 -1.58 -0.61 18.21
C LEU A 340 -2.79 -1.24 17.50
N THR A 341 -2.71 -1.40 16.17
CA THR A 341 -3.76 -2.04 15.37
C THR A 341 -3.95 -3.50 15.79
N THR A 342 -2.87 -4.24 15.97
CA THR A 342 -2.93 -5.65 16.40
C THR A 342 -3.54 -5.79 17.79
N VAL A 343 -3.20 -4.89 18.73
CA VAL A 343 -3.82 -4.84 20.06
C VAL A 343 -5.33 -4.58 19.98
N GLU A 344 -5.75 -3.64 19.12
CA GLU A 344 -7.18 -3.34 18.92
C GLU A 344 -7.95 -4.55 18.37
N GLU A 345 -7.38 -5.27 17.41
CA GLU A 345 -7.99 -6.47 16.84
C GLU A 345 -8.12 -7.60 17.85
N PHE A 346 -7.06 -7.82 18.63
CA PHE A 346 -7.11 -8.79 19.72
C PHE A 346 -8.16 -8.41 20.78
N CYS A 347 -8.26 -7.15 21.15
CA CYS A 347 -9.29 -6.68 22.06
C CYS A 347 -10.71 -6.88 21.52
N LYS A 348 -10.94 -6.65 20.22
CA LYS A 348 -12.23 -6.92 19.58
C LYS A 348 -12.62 -8.39 19.72
N TRP A 349 -11.68 -9.29 19.45
CA TRP A 349 -11.89 -10.73 19.59
C TRP A 349 -12.16 -11.15 21.07
N LEU A 350 -11.37 -10.64 22.03
CA LEU A 350 -11.58 -10.90 23.47
C LEU A 350 -12.99 -10.47 23.93
N VAL A 351 -13.47 -9.32 23.45
CA VAL A 351 -14.83 -8.85 23.78
C VAL A 351 -15.88 -9.79 23.22
N GLN A 352 -15.72 -10.28 21.99
CA GLN A 352 -16.64 -11.22 21.35
C GLN A 352 -16.69 -12.57 22.08
N ASN A 353 -15.54 -13.02 22.62
CA ASN A 353 -15.43 -14.26 23.39
C ASN A 353 -15.76 -14.12 24.89
N GLY A 354 -16.22 -12.94 25.32
CA GLY A 354 -16.63 -12.69 26.70
C GLY A 354 -15.51 -12.30 27.66
N GLU A 355 -14.26 -12.26 27.23
CA GLU A 355 -13.09 -11.90 28.04
C GLU A 355 -12.90 -10.38 28.19
N LYS A 356 -13.99 -9.71 28.59
CA LYS A 356 -14.11 -8.25 28.68
C LYS A 356 -13.08 -7.61 29.62
N GLN A 357 -12.66 -8.33 30.66
CA GLN A 357 -11.69 -7.80 31.63
C GLN A 357 -10.31 -7.69 31.03
N GLU A 358 -9.88 -8.70 30.28
CA GLU A 358 -8.58 -8.71 29.62
C GLU A 358 -8.53 -7.67 28.48
N ALA A 359 -9.58 -7.59 27.68
CA ALA A 359 -9.71 -6.55 26.66
C ALA A 359 -9.58 -5.14 27.26
N TYR A 360 -10.21 -4.88 28.40
CA TYR A 360 -10.11 -3.59 29.08
C TYR A 360 -8.68 -3.28 29.56
N ARG A 361 -7.97 -4.29 30.11
CA ARG A 361 -6.58 -4.13 30.55
C ARG A 361 -5.65 -3.78 29.40
N LEU A 362 -5.77 -4.50 28.29
CA LEU A 362 -4.95 -4.26 27.09
C LEU A 362 -5.22 -2.89 26.48
N LEU A 363 -6.49 -2.48 26.31
CA LEU A 363 -6.83 -1.15 25.81
C LEU A 363 -6.32 -0.04 26.73
N LYS A 364 -6.39 -0.23 28.04
CA LYS A 364 -5.87 0.74 29.01
C LYS A 364 -4.34 0.87 28.94
N ALA A 365 -3.62 -0.23 28.71
CA ALA A 365 -2.18 -0.21 28.49
C ALA A 365 -1.83 0.47 27.17
N SER A 366 -2.51 0.12 26.08
CA SER A 366 -2.34 0.70 24.75
C SER A 366 -2.65 2.21 24.71
N LEU A 367 -3.64 2.69 25.49
CA LEU A 367 -4.00 4.11 25.54
C LEU A 367 -2.81 5.00 25.95
N ARG A 368 -1.93 4.55 26.83
CA ARG A 368 -0.75 5.31 27.23
C ARG A 368 0.19 5.52 26.06
N SER A 369 0.48 4.46 25.31
CA SER A 369 1.31 4.52 24.10
C SER A 369 0.67 5.38 23.02
N GLN A 370 -0.65 5.28 22.83
CA GLN A 370 -1.37 6.11 21.86
C GLN A 370 -1.30 7.61 22.20
N VAL A 371 -1.40 7.96 23.49
CA VAL A 371 -1.29 9.34 23.94
C VAL A 371 0.13 9.89 23.68
N ILE A 372 1.16 9.07 23.90
CA ILE A 372 2.54 9.47 23.64
C ILE A 372 2.77 9.69 22.13
N SER A 373 2.29 8.76 21.27
CA SER A 373 2.51 8.83 19.81
C SER A 373 1.68 9.88 19.10
N TYR A 374 0.40 9.97 19.44
CA TYR A 374 -0.59 10.75 18.67
C TYR A 374 -1.18 11.93 19.45
N GLY A 375 -0.87 12.05 20.75
CA GLY A 375 -1.42 13.06 21.65
C GLY A 375 -2.77 12.69 22.25
N ASP A 376 -3.15 13.41 23.32
CA ASP A 376 -4.39 13.19 24.08
C ASP A 376 -5.66 13.37 23.25
N CYS A 377 -5.63 14.27 22.27
CA CYS A 377 -6.76 14.63 21.43
C CYS A 377 -6.66 14.01 20.02
N SER A 378 -6.20 12.76 19.93
CA SER A 378 -6.09 12.04 18.67
C SER A 378 -7.34 11.21 18.37
N GLU A 379 -7.55 10.91 17.08
CA GLU A 379 -8.62 10.00 16.64
C GLU A 379 -8.49 8.62 17.28
N LYS A 380 -7.26 8.10 17.36
CA LYS A 380 -6.96 6.80 17.98
C LYS A 380 -7.29 6.77 19.47
N ALA A 381 -6.94 7.81 20.21
CA ALA A 381 -7.32 7.93 21.62
C ALA A 381 -8.85 7.98 21.80
N ALA A 382 -9.56 8.72 20.93
CA ALA A 382 -11.02 8.75 20.95
C ALA A 382 -11.64 7.36 20.71
N GLU A 383 -11.13 6.62 19.72
CA GLU A 383 -11.60 5.26 19.42
C GLU A 383 -11.35 4.31 20.61
N THR A 384 -10.19 4.40 21.25
CA THR A 384 -9.87 3.59 22.44
C THR A 384 -10.79 3.94 23.60
N PHE A 385 -11.07 5.21 23.89
CA PHE A 385 -12.05 5.61 24.89
C PHE A 385 -13.45 5.09 24.57
N TYR A 386 -13.85 5.13 23.30
CA TYR A 386 -15.13 4.58 22.85
C TYR A 386 -15.24 3.07 23.13
N ASN A 387 -14.21 2.30 22.73
CA ASN A 387 -14.18 0.85 22.93
C ASN A 387 -14.14 0.48 24.42
N MET A 388 -13.33 1.16 25.23
CA MET A 388 -13.32 0.99 26.67
C MET A 388 -14.68 1.31 27.31
N GLY A 389 -15.35 2.37 26.83
CA GLY A 389 -16.69 2.73 27.27
C GLY A 389 -17.73 1.65 26.98
N LYS A 390 -17.70 1.06 25.78
CA LYS A 390 -18.55 -0.08 25.39
C LYS A 390 -18.31 -1.31 26.25
N ILE A 391 -17.05 -1.63 26.54
CA ILE A 391 -16.68 -2.75 27.42
C ILE A 391 -17.22 -2.51 28.84
N CYS A 392 -17.04 -1.32 29.42
CA CYS A 392 -17.56 -0.97 30.74
C CYS A 392 -19.09 -1.06 30.77
N PHE A 393 -19.77 -0.62 29.72
CA PHE A 393 -21.22 -0.76 29.60
C PHE A 393 -21.65 -2.24 29.60
N ALA A 394 -21.00 -3.06 28.78
CA ALA A 394 -21.27 -4.49 28.68
C ALA A 394 -20.96 -5.25 29.98
N LYS A 395 -20.14 -4.67 30.88
CA LYS A 395 -19.85 -5.17 32.26
C LYS A 395 -20.84 -4.65 33.30
N GLY A 396 -21.74 -3.73 32.94
CA GLY A 396 -22.65 -3.07 33.89
C GLY A 396 -22.02 -1.89 34.67
N GLU A 397 -20.78 -1.51 34.34
CA GLU A 397 -20.06 -0.40 35.02
C GLU A 397 -20.48 0.97 34.39
N LEU A 398 -21.79 1.32 34.53
CA LEU A 398 -22.41 2.46 33.85
C LEU A 398 -21.69 3.80 34.10
N ARG A 399 -21.28 4.06 35.37
CA ARG A 399 -20.60 5.33 35.69
C ARG A 399 -19.27 5.49 34.95
N LYS A 400 -18.46 4.44 34.87
CA LYS A 400 -17.20 4.45 34.14
C LYS A 400 -17.43 4.54 32.62
N ALA A 401 -18.43 3.81 32.13
CA ALA A 401 -18.80 3.87 30.70
C ALA A 401 -19.14 5.30 30.28
N VAL A 402 -19.99 6.00 31.02
CA VAL A 402 -20.37 7.38 30.74
C VAL A 402 -19.16 8.34 30.80
N GLN A 403 -18.26 8.16 31.77
CA GLN A 403 -17.04 9.00 31.85
C GLN A 403 -16.13 8.83 30.64
N LEU A 404 -15.90 7.58 30.20
CA LEU A 404 -15.05 7.27 29.05
C LEU A 404 -15.67 7.79 27.75
N LEU A 405 -16.98 7.59 27.56
CA LEU A 405 -17.67 8.09 26.37
C LEU A 405 -17.77 9.61 26.31
N ARG A 406 -17.85 10.31 27.46
CA ARG A 406 -17.75 11.78 27.50
C ARG A 406 -16.38 12.25 27.04
N LYS A 407 -15.29 11.60 27.47
CA LYS A 407 -13.94 11.91 26.99
C LYS A 407 -13.82 11.66 25.47
N CYS A 408 -14.34 10.53 25.00
CA CYS A 408 -14.41 10.24 23.57
C CYS A 408 -15.13 11.33 22.80
N LEU A 409 -16.34 11.69 23.24
CA LEU A 409 -17.16 12.72 22.60
C LEU A 409 -16.46 14.07 22.54
N MET A 410 -15.81 14.48 23.63
CA MET A 410 -15.06 15.74 23.67
C MET A 410 -13.94 15.77 22.61
N ILE A 411 -13.18 14.68 22.48
CA ILE A 411 -12.14 14.58 21.47
C ILE A 411 -12.75 14.57 20.06
N GLN A 412 -13.83 13.81 19.84
CA GLN A 412 -14.52 13.75 18.54
C GLN A 412 -15.06 15.12 18.10
N ILE A 413 -15.64 15.90 19.01
CA ILE A 413 -16.10 17.27 18.72
C ILE A 413 -14.94 18.17 18.34
N LEU A 414 -13.79 18.06 19.00
CA LEU A 414 -12.59 18.83 18.69
C LEU A 414 -12.03 18.50 17.30
N ILE A 415 -12.05 17.22 16.90
CA ILE A 415 -11.47 16.77 15.63
C ILE A 415 -12.43 16.96 14.47
N TYR A 416 -13.68 16.54 14.62
CA TYR A 416 -14.64 16.41 13.53
C TYR A 416 -15.76 17.45 13.57
N GLY A 417 -15.98 18.08 14.72
CA GLY A 417 -17.15 18.92 14.97
C GLY A 417 -18.35 18.17 15.54
N ASP A 418 -19.32 18.95 15.98
CA ASP A 418 -20.48 18.43 16.73
C ASP A 418 -21.45 17.62 15.87
N GLU A 419 -21.63 18.01 14.60
CA GLU A 419 -22.58 17.42 13.66
C GLU A 419 -22.06 16.18 12.91
N HIS A 420 -20.80 15.83 13.11
CA HIS A 420 -20.20 14.69 12.45
C HIS A 420 -20.84 13.36 12.91
N SER A 421 -20.97 12.37 12.02
CA SER A 421 -21.63 11.09 12.30
C SER A 421 -21.06 10.40 13.56
N LYS A 422 -19.73 10.34 13.70
CA LYS A 422 -19.05 9.74 14.87
C LYS A 422 -19.42 10.42 16.19
N SER A 423 -19.48 11.78 16.18
CA SER A 423 -19.88 12.57 17.35
C SER A 423 -21.34 12.33 17.71
N ARG A 424 -22.21 12.29 16.71
CA ARG A 424 -23.64 12.03 16.85
C ARG A 424 -23.93 10.62 17.41
N ASP A 425 -23.23 9.60 16.89
CA ASP A 425 -23.36 8.23 17.37
C ASP A 425 -22.95 8.09 18.83
N THR A 426 -21.87 8.75 19.23
CA THR A 426 -21.42 8.76 20.64
C THR A 426 -22.41 9.50 21.54
N LYS A 427 -22.99 10.61 21.08
CA LYS A 427 -24.07 11.33 21.80
C LYS A 427 -25.31 10.46 21.99
N ASN A 428 -25.75 9.77 20.93
CA ASN A 428 -26.88 8.86 20.97
C ASN A 428 -26.65 7.75 21.98
N LEU A 429 -25.45 7.13 21.98
CA LEU A 429 -25.08 6.09 22.92
C LEU A 429 -25.07 6.60 24.36
N LEU A 430 -24.52 7.79 24.62
CA LEU A 430 -24.54 8.43 25.95
C LEU A 430 -25.98 8.69 26.43
N THR A 431 -26.87 9.18 25.56
CA THR A 431 -28.25 9.43 25.88
C THR A 431 -29.00 8.15 26.24
N LEU A 432 -28.77 7.05 25.51
CA LEU A 432 -29.34 5.73 25.82
C LEU A 432 -28.85 5.21 27.17
N MET A 433 -27.54 5.35 27.48
CA MET A 433 -26.99 4.93 28.76
C MET A 433 -27.51 5.74 29.95
N GLN A 434 -27.71 7.05 29.76
CA GLN A 434 -28.29 7.92 30.79
C GLN A 434 -29.76 7.56 31.08
N ARG A 435 -30.53 7.27 30.04
CA ARG A 435 -31.92 6.77 30.19
C ARG A 435 -31.97 5.44 30.93
N ALA A 436 -31.10 4.48 30.59
CA ALA A 436 -30.99 3.21 31.28
C ALA A 436 -30.56 3.37 32.75
N SER A 437 -29.65 4.30 33.05
CA SER A 437 -29.23 4.61 34.42
C SER A 437 -30.37 5.19 35.27
N ASN A 438 -31.16 6.09 34.67
CA ASN A 438 -32.31 6.72 35.36
C ASN A 438 -33.43 5.70 35.61
N SER A 439 -33.70 4.82 34.65
CA SER A 439 -34.67 3.73 34.83
C SER A 439 -34.27 2.82 35.96
N SER A 440 -32.98 2.38 36.00
CA SER A 440 -32.46 1.50 37.06
C SER A 440 -32.51 2.15 38.45
N SER A 441 -32.32 3.47 38.52
CA SER A 441 -32.44 4.20 39.81
C SER A 441 -33.89 4.35 40.26
N ARG A 442 -34.83 4.40 39.31
CA ARG A 442 -36.28 4.46 39.58
C ARG A 442 -36.81 3.14 40.16
N TRP A 443 -36.42 2.01 39.55
CA TRP A 443 -36.75 0.67 40.07
C TRP A 443 -36.21 0.41 41.46
N ARG A 444 -34.99 0.84 41.81
CA ARG A 444 -34.43 0.72 43.16
C ARG A 444 -35.13 1.61 44.21
N ARG A 445 -35.82 2.68 43.80
CA ARG A 445 -36.60 3.52 44.71
C ARG A 445 -38.01 2.96 44.94
N GLU A 446 -38.54 2.23 44.01
CA GLU A 446 -39.86 1.60 44.10
C GLU A 446 -39.82 0.29 44.91
N ASP A 447 -38.67 -0.37 45.03
CA ASP A 447 -38.47 -1.61 45.79
C ASP A 447 -38.10 -1.37 47.28
N ILE A 448 -38.16 -0.13 47.79
CA ILE A 448 -38.08 0.09 49.22
C ILE A 448 -39.49 -0.04 49.79
N PRO A 449 -39.83 -1.16 50.50
CA PRO A 449 -41.15 -1.28 51.14
C PRO A 449 -41.32 -0.13 52.11
N GLY A 450 -42.40 0.63 51.94
CA GLY A 450 -42.69 1.78 52.74
C GLY A 450 -42.58 1.44 54.22
N ARG A 451 -41.73 2.14 54.95
CA ARG A 451 -41.83 2.21 56.41
C ARG A 451 -43.23 2.76 56.73
N ARG A 452 -44.16 1.86 57.03
CA ARG A 452 -45.41 2.22 57.72
C ARG A 452 -44.98 2.84 59.04
N HIS A 453 -45.20 4.13 59.20
CA HIS A 453 -45.24 4.76 60.50
C HIS A 453 -46.37 4.09 61.33
N SER A 454 -46.01 3.21 62.14
CA SER A 454 -46.87 2.79 63.29
C SER A 454 -46.84 3.91 64.33
N LEU A 455 -47.86 4.73 64.31
CA LEU A 455 -48.21 5.61 65.35
C LEU A 455 -48.65 4.69 66.58
N CYS A 456 -47.77 4.45 67.50
CA CYS A 456 -48.14 3.96 68.80
C CYS A 456 -48.94 5.05 69.52
N LYS A 457 -50.26 4.84 69.64
CA LYS A 457 -51.07 5.54 70.63
C LYS A 457 -50.73 4.97 72.03
N ILE A 458 -50.14 5.80 72.82
CA ILE A 458 -50.14 5.65 74.26
C ILE A 458 -51.50 6.13 74.73
N THR A 459 -52.31 5.26 75.24
CA THR A 459 -53.43 5.56 76.15
C THR A 459 -53.25 4.85 77.45
N GLU A 460 -53.29 5.67 78.44
CA GLU A 460 -53.33 5.47 79.87
C GLU A 460 -54.18 4.26 80.34
N ALA A 461 -53.67 3.54 81.29
CA ALA A 461 -54.25 3.26 82.59
C ALA A 461 -53.24 2.47 83.45
#